data_b00eaead7a4a98931402d204f49b6d0c
#
_entry.id   b00eaead7a4a98931402d204f49b6d0c
#
_cell.length_a   1.000
_cell.length_b   1.000
_cell.length_c   1.000
_cell.angle_alpha   90.00
_cell.angle_beta   90.00
_cell.angle_gamma   90.00
#
_symmetry.space_group_name_H-M   'P 1'
#
loop_
_entity.id
_entity.type
_entity.pdbx_description
1 polymer ?
#
loop_
_entity_poly.entity_id
_entity_poly.type
_entity_poly.pdbx_seq_one_letter_code
_entity_poly.pdbx_strand_id
1 'polypeptide(L)'
;MPSSDLSFVSLILDASIVVQLVMAMLVLASVLSWTIIFDRSRVLRRAQREAEDFENRFWSGGDLGDLYRAVDRDRESLRGAGAIFHAGFREFARLRENQSIDPMAMVEGARRAMRVALSREIDTLETHLTFLATVGSTSPYVGLFGTVWGIMNAFHALGNVKQATLNLVAPGIAEALIATAMGLFAAIPAVVAYNRYANVVQRLENRYDDFVEEFSNILQRQAHTGVRKR
;
A
#
# COMPACT_ATOMS: atom_id res chain seq x y z
N MET A 1 25.13 48.67 0.28
CA MET A 1 25.15 47.38 1.04
C MET A 1 24.40 46.37 0.21
N PRO A 2 24.99 45.29 -0.32
CA PRO A 2 24.23 44.30 -0.97
C PRO A 2 23.32 43.66 0.07
N SER A 3 22.01 43.77 -0.10
CA SER A 3 21.04 42.98 0.63
C SER A 3 21.43 41.53 0.42
N SER A 4 21.82 40.83 1.47
CA SER A 4 21.92 39.37 1.44
C SER A 4 20.49 38.85 1.29
N ASP A 5 20.07 38.78 0.01
CA ASP A 5 18.83 38.07 -0.31
C ASP A 5 19.02 36.65 0.16
N LEU A 6 18.51 36.33 1.34
CA LEU A 6 18.32 34.97 1.85
C LEU A 6 17.26 34.30 0.98
N SER A 7 17.60 34.15 -0.32
CA SER A 7 16.76 33.40 -1.21
C SER A 7 16.75 31.95 -0.73
N PHE A 8 15.59 31.33 -0.69
CA PHE A 8 15.44 29.92 -0.29
C PHE A 8 16.38 29.00 -1.10
N VAL A 9 16.64 29.35 -2.37
CA VAL A 9 17.56 28.63 -3.24
C VAL A 9 19.01 28.82 -2.83
N SER A 10 19.43 30.02 -2.44
CA SER A 10 20.81 30.25 -1.98
C SER A 10 21.09 29.50 -0.68
N LEU A 11 20.15 29.47 0.26
CA LEU A 11 20.27 28.70 1.50
C LEU A 11 20.47 27.20 1.23
N ILE A 12 19.82 26.63 0.20
CA ILE A 12 20.02 25.22 -0.15
C ILE A 12 21.39 24.98 -0.81
N LEU A 13 21.82 25.87 -1.71
CA LEU A 13 23.07 25.73 -2.45
C LEU A 13 24.32 25.98 -1.59
N ASP A 14 24.21 26.84 -0.60
CA ASP A 14 25.31 27.20 0.32
C ASP A 14 25.40 26.24 1.52
N ALA A 15 24.40 25.36 1.69
CA ALA A 15 24.37 24.35 2.75
C ALA A 15 25.56 23.38 2.67
N SER A 16 25.96 22.82 3.81
CA SER A 16 26.98 21.77 3.83
C SER A 16 26.56 20.57 2.98
N ILE A 17 27.52 19.88 2.36
CA ILE A 17 27.28 18.71 1.47
C ILE A 17 26.39 17.67 2.14
N VAL A 18 26.57 17.43 3.45
CA VAL A 18 25.77 16.47 4.21
C VAL A 18 24.31 16.92 4.29
N VAL A 19 24.05 18.20 4.58
CA VAL A 19 22.69 18.75 4.63
C VAL A 19 22.04 18.74 3.24
N GLN A 20 22.81 19.06 2.19
CA GLN A 20 22.32 18.96 0.81
C GLN A 20 21.92 17.53 0.41
N LEU A 21 22.72 16.53 0.79
CA LEU A 21 22.40 15.12 0.56
C LEU A 21 21.13 14.68 1.32
N VAL A 22 20.97 15.13 2.57
CA VAL A 22 19.76 14.90 3.37
C VAL A 22 18.54 15.51 2.66
N MET A 23 18.61 16.77 2.25
CA MET A 23 17.53 17.44 1.54
C MET A 23 17.19 16.75 0.23
N ALA A 24 18.18 16.37 -0.58
CA ALA A 24 17.99 15.65 -1.83
C ALA A 24 17.30 14.30 -1.61
N MET A 25 17.72 13.54 -0.59
CA MET A 25 17.10 12.27 -0.22
C MET A 25 15.62 12.47 0.18
N LEU A 26 15.32 13.50 0.97
CA LEU A 26 13.94 13.80 1.41
C LEU A 26 13.06 14.23 0.23
N VAL A 27 13.56 15.01 -0.71
CA VAL A 27 12.85 15.36 -1.95
C VAL A 27 12.54 14.11 -2.77
N LEU A 28 13.54 13.24 -2.97
CA LEU A 28 13.36 12.00 -3.70
C LEU A 28 12.31 11.11 -3.02
N ALA A 29 12.40 10.92 -1.70
CA ALA A 29 11.43 10.17 -0.92
C ALA A 29 10.02 10.76 -1.05
N SER A 30 9.88 12.09 -1.02
CA SER A 30 8.61 12.79 -1.20
C SER A 30 8.01 12.55 -2.58
N VAL A 31 8.79 12.70 -3.67
CA VAL A 31 8.33 12.48 -5.05
C VAL A 31 7.89 11.03 -5.26
N LEU A 32 8.68 10.06 -4.77
CA LEU A 32 8.31 8.64 -4.84
C LEU A 32 7.03 8.36 -4.04
N SER A 33 6.89 8.95 -2.86
CA SER A 33 5.68 8.80 -2.05
C SER A 33 4.43 9.32 -2.78
N TRP A 34 4.49 10.49 -3.39
CA TRP A 34 3.38 11.03 -4.17
C TRP A 34 3.02 10.14 -5.36
N THR A 35 4.01 9.60 -6.07
CA THR A 35 3.79 8.65 -7.18
C THR A 35 3.03 7.42 -6.68
N ILE A 36 3.46 6.83 -5.57
CA ILE A 36 2.81 5.67 -4.96
C ILE A 36 1.40 6.02 -4.46
N ILE A 37 1.22 7.19 -3.85
CA ILE A 37 -0.09 7.65 -3.37
C ILE A 37 -1.10 7.69 -4.52
N PHE A 38 -0.74 8.29 -5.65
CA PHE A 38 -1.65 8.37 -6.80
C PHE A 38 -1.92 7.00 -7.42
N ASP A 39 -0.90 6.16 -7.56
CA ASP A 39 -1.04 4.80 -8.09
C ASP A 39 -1.96 3.97 -7.19
N ARG A 40 -1.65 3.88 -5.89
CA ARG A 40 -2.46 3.08 -4.95
C ARG A 40 -3.89 3.58 -4.81
N SER A 41 -4.11 4.90 -4.87
CA SER A 41 -5.46 5.45 -4.88
C SER A 41 -6.31 4.90 -6.03
N ARG A 42 -5.72 4.77 -7.22
CA ARG A 42 -6.44 4.23 -8.40
C ARG A 42 -6.66 2.73 -8.27
N VAL A 43 -5.63 1.98 -7.88
CA VAL A 43 -5.69 0.52 -7.72
C VAL A 43 -6.75 0.13 -6.68
N LEU A 44 -6.74 0.74 -5.50
CA LEU A 44 -7.67 0.40 -4.43
C LEU A 44 -9.12 0.78 -4.76
N ARG A 45 -9.35 1.94 -5.41
CA ARG A 45 -10.69 2.30 -5.87
C ARG A 45 -11.22 1.32 -6.92
N ARG A 46 -10.35 0.85 -7.81
CA ARG A 46 -10.70 -0.14 -8.81
C ARG A 46 -11.04 -1.48 -8.16
N ALA A 47 -10.23 -1.96 -7.22
CA ALA A 47 -10.47 -3.20 -6.48
C ALA A 47 -11.81 -3.18 -5.71
N GLN A 48 -12.16 -2.04 -5.08
CA GLN A 48 -13.45 -1.87 -4.41
C GLN A 48 -14.63 -2.01 -5.38
N ARG A 49 -14.56 -1.37 -6.55
CA ARG A 49 -15.62 -1.46 -7.57
C ARG A 49 -15.73 -2.86 -8.15
N GLU A 50 -14.60 -3.49 -8.48
CA GLU A 50 -14.57 -4.85 -9.01
C GLU A 50 -15.15 -5.87 -8.02
N ALA A 51 -14.88 -5.69 -6.71
CA ALA A 51 -15.48 -6.51 -5.66
C ALA A 51 -17.00 -6.33 -5.61
N GLU A 52 -17.48 -5.08 -5.62
CA GLU A 52 -18.92 -4.76 -5.60
C GLU A 52 -19.63 -5.29 -6.84
N ASP A 53 -19.08 -5.06 -8.03
CA ASP A 53 -19.64 -5.52 -9.29
C ASP A 53 -19.70 -7.05 -9.37
N PHE A 54 -18.68 -7.73 -8.86
CA PHE A 54 -18.65 -9.18 -8.83
C PHE A 54 -19.70 -9.75 -7.87
N GLU A 55 -19.80 -9.24 -6.64
CA GLU A 55 -20.78 -9.68 -5.67
C GLU A 55 -22.21 -9.45 -6.15
N ASN A 56 -22.49 -8.30 -6.77
CA ASN A 56 -23.82 -8.03 -7.36
C ASN A 56 -24.19 -9.08 -8.42
N ARG A 57 -23.22 -9.50 -9.26
CA ARG A 57 -23.45 -10.58 -10.23
C ARG A 57 -23.62 -11.94 -9.56
N PHE A 58 -22.81 -12.23 -8.55
CA PHE A 58 -22.87 -13.49 -7.81
C PHE A 58 -24.23 -13.67 -7.11
N TRP A 59 -24.73 -12.62 -6.45
CA TRP A 59 -25.99 -12.64 -5.73
C TRP A 59 -27.25 -12.45 -6.58
N SER A 60 -27.09 -12.18 -7.88
CA SER A 60 -28.24 -12.09 -8.80
C SER A 60 -28.98 -13.40 -9.02
N GLY A 61 -28.47 -14.53 -8.52
CA GLY A 61 -29.15 -15.83 -8.49
C GLY A 61 -28.98 -16.67 -9.76
N GLY A 62 -27.96 -16.39 -10.57
CA GLY A 62 -27.61 -17.17 -11.75
C GLY A 62 -27.00 -18.55 -11.44
N ASP A 63 -26.87 -19.40 -12.48
CA ASP A 63 -26.16 -20.68 -12.36
C ASP A 63 -24.65 -20.43 -12.14
N LEU A 64 -24.08 -21.10 -11.12
CA LEU A 64 -22.66 -20.94 -10.78
C LEU A 64 -21.71 -21.42 -11.90
N GLY A 65 -22.14 -22.39 -12.70
CA GLY A 65 -21.38 -22.87 -13.86
C GLY A 65 -21.35 -21.85 -14.99
N ASP A 66 -22.47 -21.12 -15.20
CA ASP A 66 -22.51 -20.01 -16.18
C ASP A 66 -21.64 -18.85 -15.74
N LEU A 67 -21.70 -18.50 -14.45
CA LEU A 67 -20.83 -17.47 -13.87
C LEU A 67 -19.35 -17.88 -14.00
N TYR A 68 -19.03 -19.13 -13.70
CA TYR A 68 -17.66 -19.65 -13.87
C TYR A 68 -17.18 -19.52 -15.30
N ARG A 69 -18.00 -19.95 -16.30
CA ARG A 69 -17.64 -19.83 -17.71
C ARG A 69 -17.46 -18.37 -18.15
N ALA A 70 -18.25 -17.46 -17.63
CA ALA A 70 -18.12 -16.03 -17.90
C ALA A 70 -16.80 -15.47 -17.35
N VAL A 71 -16.48 -15.85 -16.14
CA VAL A 71 -15.25 -15.43 -15.42
C VAL A 71 -14.00 -16.06 -16.04
N ASP A 72 -14.05 -17.34 -16.46
CA ASP A 72 -12.91 -18.05 -17.03
C ASP A 72 -12.47 -17.51 -18.41
N ARG A 73 -13.40 -16.89 -19.18
CA ARG A 73 -13.08 -16.24 -20.45
C ARG A 73 -12.13 -15.05 -20.31
N ASP A 74 -12.18 -14.37 -19.17
CA ASP A 74 -11.37 -13.16 -18.87
C ASP A 74 -10.34 -13.44 -17.78
N ARG A 75 -9.81 -14.64 -17.76
CA ARG A 75 -8.95 -15.16 -16.69
C ARG A 75 -7.71 -14.31 -16.41
N GLU A 76 -7.12 -13.67 -17.43
CA GLU A 76 -5.90 -12.87 -17.27
C GLU A 76 -6.16 -11.54 -16.54
N SER A 77 -7.38 -11.01 -16.64
CA SER A 77 -7.78 -9.78 -15.99
C SER A 77 -8.42 -9.98 -14.61
N LEU A 78 -8.67 -11.23 -14.21
CA LEU A 78 -9.35 -11.58 -12.97
C LEU A 78 -8.61 -11.08 -11.74
N ARG A 79 -9.35 -10.34 -10.88
CA ARG A 79 -8.86 -9.81 -9.62
C ARG A 79 -9.93 -9.94 -8.53
N GLY A 80 -9.48 -9.83 -7.28
CA GLY A 80 -10.34 -9.76 -6.12
C GLY A 80 -11.28 -10.95 -5.97
N ALA A 81 -12.55 -10.69 -5.64
CA ALA A 81 -13.57 -11.71 -5.41
C ALA A 81 -13.77 -12.66 -6.60
N GLY A 82 -13.61 -12.17 -7.85
CA GLY A 82 -13.69 -13.01 -9.05
C GLY A 82 -12.57 -14.04 -9.12
N ALA A 83 -11.34 -13.69 -8.77
CA ALA A 83 -10.20 -14.60 -8.72
C ALA A 83 -10.38 -15.66 -7.62
N ILE A 84 -10.90 -15.25 -6.46
CA ILE A 84 -11.21 -16.13 -5.33
C ILE A 84 -12.30 -17.14 -5.71
N PHE A 85 -13.41 -16.67 -6.31
CA PHE A 85 -14.49 -17.51 -6.83
C PHE A 85 -13.96 -18.54 -7.83
N HIS A 86 -13.19 -18.08 -8.83
CA HIS A 86 -12.63 -18.94 -9.86
C HIS A 86 -11.75 -20.04 -9.26
N ALA A 87 -10.89 -19.70 -8.30
CA ALA A 87 -10.02 -20.68 -7.64
C ALA A 87 -10.83 -21.75 -6.89
N GLY A 88 -11.83 -21.32 -6.11
CA GLY A 88 -12.71 -22.22 -5.35
C GLY A 88 -13.56 -23.12 -6.22
N PHE A 89 -14.25 -22.53 -7.21
CA PHE A 89 -15.12 -23.31 -8.10
C PHE A 89 -14.33 -24.32 -8.95
N ARG A 90 -13.17 -23.93 -9.48
CA ARG A 90 -12.29 -24.83 -10.25
C ARG A 90 -11.87 -26.03 -9.40
N GLU A 91 -11.46 -25.80 -8.16
CA GLU A 91 -11.03 -26.89 -7.27
C GLU A 91 -12.20 -27.79 -6.88
N PHE A 92 -13.37 -27.20 -6.59
CA PHE A 92 -14.59 -27.95 -6.31
C PHE A 92 -15.01 -28.83 -7.49
N ALA A 93 -15.01 -28.29 -8.72
CA ALA A 93 -15.33 -29.04 -9.94
C ALA A 93 -14.37 -30.19 -10.17
N ARG A 94 -13.06 -29.94 -10.00
CA ARG A 94 -12.01 -30.96 -10.13
C ARG A 94 -12.18 -32.13 -9.14
N LEU A 95 -12.47 -31.80 -7.87
CA LEU A 95 -12.67 -32.83 -6.84
C LEU A 95 -13.96 -33.60 -7.04
N ARG A 96 -15.00 -32.97 -7.60
CA ARG A 96 -16.28 -33.58 -7.91
C ARG A 96 -16.19 -34.65 -9.03
N GLU A 97 -15.23 -34.56 -9.94
CA GLU A 97 -14.98 -35.56 -10.96
C GLU A 97 -14.54 -36.91 -10.36
N ASN A 98 -13.90 -36.87 -9.20
CA ASN A 98 -13.47 -38.03 -8.45
C ASN A 98 -14.57 -38.51 -7.48
N GLN A 99 -15.35 -39.48 -7.88
CA GLN A 99 -16.54 -39.98 -7.16
C GLN A 99 -16.25 -40.61 -5.78
N SER A 100 -14.99 -40.86 -5.43
CA SER A 100 -14.59 -41.47 -4.16
C SER A 100 -14.30 -40.43 -3.06
N ILE A 101 -14.38 -39.12 -3.35
CA ILE A 101 -14.05 -38.05 -2.38
C ILE A 101 -15.32 -37.70 -1.60
N ASP A 102 -15.16 -37.63 -0.26
CA ASP A 102 -16.22 -37.16 0.63
C ASP A 102 -16.66 -35.72 0.29
N PRO A 103 -17.98 -35.44 0.27
CA PRO A 103 -18.52 -34.11 0.00
C PRO A 103 -17.90 -33.01 0.88
N MET A 104 -17.65 -33.28 2.15
CA MET A 104 -17.02 -32.32 3.06
C MET A 104 -15.56 -32.04 2.65
N ALA A 105 -14.82 -33.07 2.23
CA ALA A 105 -13.43 -32.91 1.76
C ALA A 105 -13.36 -32.07 0.46
N MET A 106 -14.37 -32.16 -0.42
CA MET A 106 -14.47 -31.30 -1.62
C MET A 106 -14.64 -29.83 -1.25
N VAL A 107 -15.52 -29.53 -0.30
CA VAL A 107 -15.75 -28.15 0.17
C VAL A 107 -14.52 -27.59 0.85
N GLU A 108 -13.87 -28.38 1.69
CA GLU A 108 -12.64 -27.96 2.38
C GLU A 108 -11.49 -27.75 1.39
N GLY A 109 -11.38 -28.55 0.33
CA GLY A 109 -10.42 -28.35 -0.76
C GLY A 109 -10.66 -27.02 -1.48
N ALA A 110 -11.91 -26.72 -1.84
CA ALA A 110 -12.29 -25.46 -2.47
C ALA A 110 -12.00 -24.27 -1.56
N ARG A 111 -12.33 -24.36 -0.26
CA ARG A 111 -12.06 -23.32 0.75
C ARG A 111 -10.58 -23.00 0.87
N ARG A 112 -9.72 -24.03 0.91
CA ARG A 112 -8.26 -23.84 0.89
C ARG A 112 -7.78 -23.14 -0.38
N ALA A 113 -8.30 -23.51 -1.54
CA ALA A 113 -7.95 -22.86 -2.80
C ALA A 113 -8.36 -21.38 -2.81
N MET A 114 -9.56 -21.05 -2.28
CA MET A 114 -10.03 -19.68 -2.12
C MET A 114 -9.14 -18.85 -1.19
N ARG A 115 -8.76 -19.40 -0.03
CA ARG A 115 -7.86 -18.71 0.92
C ARG A 115 -6.49 -18.41 0.33
N VAL A 116 -5.92 -19.31 -0.46
CA VAL A 116 -4.66 -19.06 -1.17
C VAL A 116 -4.82 -17.95 -2.20
N ALA A 117 -5.94 -17.91 -2.93
CA ALA A 117 -6.23 -16.84 -3.88
C ALA A 117 -6.42 -15.49 -3.16
N LEU A 118 -7.16 -15.49 -2.03
CA LEU A 118 -7.38 -14.31 -1.19
C LEU A 118 -6.04 -13.72 -0.71
N SER A 119 -5.18 -14.55 -0.13
CA SER A 119 -3.86 -14.08 0.34
C SER A 119 -3.06 -13.41 -0.78
N ARG A 120 -3.05 -13.96 -1.99
CA ARG A 120 -2.36 -13.37 -3.15
C ARG A 120 -2.95 -12.03 -3.59
N GLU A 121 -4.28 -11.91 -3.52
CA GLU A 121 -4.95 -10.64 -3.84
C GLU A 121 -4.61 -9.56 -2.81
N ILE A 122 -4.60 -9.90 -1.51
CA ILE A 122 -4.22 -8.96 -0.45
C ILE A 122 -2.75 -8.56 -0.58
N ASP A 123 -1.83 -9.51 -0.80
CA ASP A 123 -0.41 -9.20 -1.04
C ASP A 123 -0.23 -8.19 -2.19
N THR A 124 -1.03 -8.33 -3.26
CA THR A 124 -1.01 -7.40 -4.40
C THR A 124 -1.52 -6.01 -4.02
N LEU A 125 -2.56 -5.92 -3.19
CA LEU A 125 -3.13 -4.65 -2.73
C LEU A 125 -2.20 -3.94 -1.74
N GLU A 126 -1.47 -4.66 -0.91
CA GLU A 126 -0.49 -4.13 0.05
C GLU A 126 0.82 -3.66 -0.57
N THR A 127 1.08 -4.03 -1.81
CA THR A 127 2.30 -3.63 -2.54
C THR A 127 2.57 -2.14 -2.38
N HIS A 128 3.81 -1.76 -2.05
CA HIS A 128 4.30 -0.40 -1.81
C HIS A 128 3.73 0.34 -0.57
N LEU A 129 2.77 -0.22 0.18
CA LEU A 129 2.30 0.43 1.41
C LEU A 129 3.40 0.50 2.47
N THR A 130 4.23 -0.55 2.56
CA THR A 130 5.41 -0.58 3.45
C THR A 130 6.37 0.56 3.16
N PHE A 131 6.55 0.96 1.89
CA PHE A 131 7.37 2.12 1.54
C PHE A 131 6.80 3.42 2.14
N LEU A 132 5.49 3.64 2.02
CA LEU A 132 4.84 4.82 2.61
C LEU A 132 4.98 4.83 4.15
N ALA A 133 4.81 3.68 4.79
CA ALA A 133 5.03 3.54 6.23
C ALA A 133 6.46 3.91 6.63
N THR A 134 7.46 3.42 5.86
CA THR A 134 8.87 3.69 6.09
C THR A 134 9.18 5.17 5.92
N VAL A 135 8.78 5.79 4.82
CA VAL A 135 8.99 7.23 4.60
C VAL A 135 8.32 8.05 5.71
N GLY A 136 7.08 7.69 6.06
CA GLY A 136 6.32 8.37 7.10
C GLY A 136 6.98 8.32 8.48
N SER A 137 7.58 7.18 8.83
CA SER A 137 8.22 6.98 10.14
C SER A 137 9.66 7.47 10.19
N THR A 138 10.42 7.42 9.07
CA THR A 138 11.87 7.72 9.08
C THR A 138 12.22 9.14 8.65
N SER A 139 11.45 9.74 7.71
CA SER A 139 11.78 11.07 7.16
C SER A 139 11.88 12.18 8.21
N PRO A 140 11.07 12.23 9.29
CA PRO A 140 11.26 13.22 10.35
C PRO A 140 12.62 13.12 11.03
N TYR A 141 13.10 11.89 11.25
CA TYR A 141 14.41 11.65 11.87
C TYR A 141 15.56 11.98 10.93
N VAL A 142 15.40 11.74 9.63
CA VAL A 142 16.37 12.15 8.61
C VAL A 142 16.45 13.68 8.55
N GLY A 143 15.32 14.38 8.60
CA GLY A 143 15.27 15.85 8.71
C GLY A 143 15.92 16.36 9.98
N LEU A 144 15.63 15.73 11.13
CA LEU A 144 16.25 16.06 12.41
C LEU A 144 17.77 15.87 12.38
N PHE A 145 18.26 14.78 11.77
CA PHE A 145 19.68 14.58 11.55
C PHE A 145 20.31 15.75 10.77
N GLY A 146 19.64 16.21 9.70
CA GLY A 146 20.05 17.40 8.95
C GLY A 146 20.17 18.64 9.81
N THR A 147 19.21 18.84 10.74
CA THR A 147 19.22 19.97 11.69
C THR A 147 20.41 19.88 12.65
N VAL A 148 20.61 18.72 13.26
CA VAL A 148 21.72 18.52 14.21
C VAL A 148 23.07 18.77 13.52
N TRP A 149 23.24 18.24 12.32
CA TRP A 149 24.47 18.42 11.53
C TRP A 149 24.68 19.88 11.12
N GLY A 150 23.65 20.57 10.62
CA GLY A 150 23.75 21.97 10.19
C GLY A 150 24.07 22.91 11.37
N ILE A 151 23.40 22.73 12.50
CA ILE A 151 23.67 23.53 13.72
C ILE A 151 25.10 23.25 14.22
N MET A 152 25.53 21.98 14.24
CA MET A 152 26.89 21.62 14.62
C MET A 152 27.92 22.35 13.76
N ASN A 153 27.75 22.34 12.43
CA ASN A 153 28.64 23.06 11.51
C ASN A 153 28.64 24.57 11.73
N ALA A 154 27.47 25.18 11.99
CA ALA A 154 27.37 26.62 12.29
C ALA A 154 28.16 26.99 13.55
N PHE A 155 28.07 26.20 14.62
CA PHE A 155 28.84 26.41 15.84
C PHE A 155 30.33 26.11 15.64
N HIS A 156 30.72 25.14 14.84
CA HIS A 156 32.11 24.86 14.53
C HIS A 156 32.76 26.04 13.79
N ALA A 157 32.05 26.66 12.85
CA ALA A 157 32.52 27.88 12.16
C ALA A 157 32.71 29.05 13.13
N LEU A 158 31.84 29.18 14.14
CA LEU A 158 31.93 30.22 15.15
C LEU A 158 33.19 30.08 16.04
N GLY A 159 33.58 28.84 16.37
CA GLY A 159 34.77 28.56 17.18
C GLY A 159 36.08 28.98 16.53
N ASN A 160 36.13 29.21 15.23
CA ASN A 160 37.32 29.55 14.45
C ASN A 160 37.50 31.06 14.22
N VAL A 161 36.61 31.91 14.75
CA VAL A 161 36.66 33.38 14.56
C VAL A 161 36.86 34.12 15.87
N LYS A 162 37.63 35.21 15.84
CA LYS A 162 37.96 36.02 17.02
C LYS A 162 36.79 36.93 17.50
N GLN A 163 35.84 37.22 16.60
CA GLN A 163 34.62 37.95 16.91
C GLN A 163 33.39 37.18 16.46
N ALA A 164 32.68 36.62 17.39
CA ALA A 164 31.44 35.88 17.16
C ALA A 164 30.30 36.87 16.86
N THR A 165 29.70 36.79 15.68
CA THR A 165 28.50 37.56 15.32
C THR A 165 27.37 36.63 14.95
N LEU A 166 26.14 37.06 15.27
CA LEU A 166 24.94 36.28 14.93
C LEU A 166 24.80 36.06 13.42
N ASN A 167 25.24 37.01 12.62
CA ASN A 167 25.20 36.97 11.16
C ASN A 167 26.02 35.78 10.55
N LEU A 168 27.00 35.28 11.30
CA LEU A 168 27.83 34.17 10.86
C LEU A 168 27.14 32.82 11.00
N VAL A 169 26.26 32.65 11.99
CA VAL A 169 25.60 31.36 12.27
C VAL A 169 24.14 31.31 11.77
N ALA A 170 23.51 32.46 11.56
CA ALA A 170 22.11 32.53 11.15
C ALA A 170 21.81 31.77 9.86
N PRO A 171 22.64 31.82 8.78
CA PRO A 171 22.39 31.01 7.57
C PRO A 171 22.41 29.51 7.86
N GLY A 172 23.43 29.00 8.56
CA GLY A 172 23.55 27.55 8.85
C GLY A 172 22.41 27.03 9.76
N ILE A 173 21.90 27.87 10.67
CA ILE A 173 20.70 27.52 11.46
C ILE A 173 19.45 27.51 10.57
N ALA A 174 19.31 28.46 9.65
CA ALA A 174 18.17 28.49 8.73
C ALA A 174 18.15 27.26 7.79
N GLU A 175 19.30 26.89 7.23
CA GLU A 175 19.47 25.69 6.41
C GLU A 175 19.09 24.42 7.18
N ALA A 176 19.54 24.31 8.43
CA ALA A 176 19.20 23.21 9.31
C ALA A 176 17.70 23.07 9.51
N LEU A 177 17.01 24.17 9.81
CA LEU A 177 15.55 24.18 10.00
C LEU A 177 14.79 23.79 8.74
N ILE A 178 15.28 24.17 7.55
CA ILE A 178 14.71 23.77 6.26
C ILE A 178 14.77 22.23 6.13
N ALA A 179 15.89 21.58 6.49
CA ALA A 179 16.00 20.14 6.42
C ALA A 179 14.93 19.41 7.26
N THR A 180 14.66 19.90 8.48
CA THR A 180 13.57 19.34 9.30
C THR A 180 12.19 19.58 8.68
N ALA A 181 11.94 20.78 8.18
CA ALA A 181 10.67 21.09 7.52
C ALA A 181 10.43 20.19 6.31
N MET A 182 11.47 19.90 5.52
CA MET A 182 11.41 18.96 4.37
C MET A 182 11.16 17.52 4.83
N GLY A 183 11.74 17.07 5.95
CA GLY A 183 11.48 15.78 6.55
C GLY A 183 10.02 15.61 6.94
N LEU A 184 9.42 16.61 7.58
CA LEU A 184 8.00 16.62 7.92
C LEU A 184 7.10 16.69 6.68
N PHE A 185 7.47 17.49 5.68
CA PHE A 185 6.74 17.61 4.43
C PHE A 185 6.69 16.28 3.65
N ALA A 186 7.75 15.48 3.67
CA ALA A 186 7.77 14.15 3.07
C ALA A 186 6.96 13.14 3.90
N ALA A 187 7.06 13.20 5.24
CA ALA A 187 6.46 12.22 6.13
C ALA A 187 4.93 12.33 6.23
N ILE A 188 4.39 13.53 6.38
CA ILE A 188 2.97 13.74 6.68
C ILE A 188 2.06 13.13 5.60
N PRO A 189 2.23 13.43 4.29
CA PRO A 189 1.42 12.81 3.26
C PRO A 189 1.56 11.28 3.21
N ALA A 190 2.78 10.77 3.42
CA ALA A 190 3.06 9.34 3.40
C ALA A 190 2.32 8.59 4.52
N VAL A 191 2.36 9.11 5.76
CA VAL A 191 1.64 8.52 6.91
C VAL A 191 0.12 8.56 6.69
N VAL A 192 -0.41 9.70 6.26
CA VAL A 192 -1.85 9.86 6.03
C VAL A 192 -2.33 8.89 4.95
N ALA A 193 -1.57 8.77 3.85
CA ALA A 193 -1.90 7.85 2.77
C ALA A 193 -1.79 6.39 3.21
N TYR A 194 -0.72 6.01 3.90
CA TYR A 194 -0.55 4.67 4.45
C TYR A 194 -1.74 4.26 5.33
N ASN A 195 -2.07 5.06 6.33
CA ASN A 195 -3.16 4.76 7.25
C ASN A 195 -4.51 4.62 6.52
N ARG A 196 -4.77 5.49 5.54
CA ARG A 196 -5.99 5.41 4.73
C ARG A 196 -6.04 4.14 3.90
N TYR A 197 -4.94 3.79 3.22
CA TYR A 197 -4.89 2.65 2.30
C TYR A 197 -4.87 1.32 3.05
N ALA A 198 -4.12 1.20 4.15
CA ALA A 198 -4.16 0.04 5.02
C ALA A 198 -5.58 -0.28 5.51
N ASN A 199 -6.33 0.74 5.93
CA ASN A 199 -7.74 0.59 6.30
C ASN A 199 -8.65 0.16 5.13
N VAL A 200 -8.34 0.57 3.89
CA VAL A 200 -9.09 0.12 2.70
C VAL A 200 -8.79 -1.35 2.41
N VAL A 201 -7.52 -1.74 2.45
CA VAL A 201 -7.09 -3.14 2.25
C VAL A 201 -7.73 -4.04 3.29
N GLN A 202 -7.69 -3.67 4.57
CA GLN A 202 -8.32 -4.45 5.64
C GLN A 202 -9.83 -4.66 5.44
N ARG A 203 -10.54 -3.64 4.94
CA ARG A 203 -11.98 -3.78 4.61
C ARG A 203 -12.22 -4.71 3.42
N LEU A 204 -11.33 -4.68 2.42
CA LEU A 204 -11.43 -5.60 1.28
C LEU A 204 -11.11 -7.04 1.71
N GLU A 205 -10.12 -7.23 2.57
CA GLU A 205 -9.79 -8.54 3.14
C GLU A 205 -10.97 -9.15 3.88
N ASN A 206 -11.58 -8.40 4.82
CA ASN A 206 -12.77 -8.86 5.55
C ASN A 206 -13.92 -9.21 4.58
N ARG A 207 -14.16 -8.38 3.57
CA ARG A 207 -15.19 -8.63 2.55
C ARG A 207 -14.91 -9.91 1.74
N TYR A 208 -13.66 -10.17 1.42
CA TYR A 208 -13.26 -11.39 0.72
C TYR A 208 -13.37 -12.62 1.62
N ASP A 209 -13.05 -12.51 2.90
CA ASP A 209 -13.25 -13.58 3.88
C ASP A 209 -14.74 -13.92 4.04
N ASP A 210 -15.61 -12.92 4.18
CA ASP A 210 -17.07 -13.11 4.23
C ASP A 210 -17.54 -13.85 2.96
N PHE A 211 -17.08 -13.43 1.79
CA PHE A 211 -17.39 -14.09 0.52
C PHE A 211 -16.93 -15.56 0.50
N VAL A 212 -15.73 -15.88 1.00
CA VAL A 212 -15.22 -17.25 1.09
C VAL A 212 -16.13 -18.13 1.94
N GLU A 213 -16.59 -17.63 3.10
CA GLU A 213 -17.47 -18.37 4.00
C GLU A 213 -18.86 -18.57 3.36
N GLU A 214 -19.45 -17.54 2.78
CA GLU A 214 -20.77 -17.61 2.13
C GLU A 214 -20.73 -18.56 0.92
N PHE A 215 -19.73 -18.46 0.08
CA PHE A 215 -19.56 -19.34 -1.07
C PHE A 215 -19.31 -20.80 -0.65
N SER A 216 -18.53 -21.03 0.41
CA SER A 216 -18.32 -22.37 0.98
C SER A 216 -19.64 -23.00 1.43
N ASN A 217 -20.54 -22.23 2.06
CA ASN A 217 -21.88 -22.68 2.45
C ASN A 217 -22.76 -23.06 1.25
N ILE A 218 -22.63 -22.33 0.12
CA ILE A 218 -23.33 -22.68 -1.12
C ILE A 218 -22.78 -23.97 -1.71
N LEU A 219 -21.45 -24.14 -1.78
CA LEU A 219 -20.81 -25.36 -2.26
C LEU A 219 -21.19 -26.57 -1.41
N GLN A 220 -21.29 -26.41 -0.09
CA GLN A 220 -21.73 -27.48 0.82
C GLN A 220 -23.15 -27.94 0.50
N ARG A 221 -24.08 -27.02 0.28
CA ARG A 221 -25.45 -27.36 -0.13
C ARG A 221 -25.48 -28.09 -1.47
N GLN A 222 -24.69 -27.68 -2.44
CA GLN A 222 -24.58 -28.34 -3.75
C GLN A 222 -23.96 -29.75 -3.66
N ALA A 223 -22.92 -29.93 -2.83
CA ALA A 223 -22.30 -31.22 -2.60
C ALA A 223 -23.28 -32.26 -2.05
N HIS A 224 -24.12 -31.87 -1.08
CA HIS A 224 -25.15 -32.75 -0.52
C HIS A 224 -26.32 -33.03 -1.48
N THR A 225 -26.70 -32.06 -2.33
CA THR A 225 -27.82 -32.24 -3.28
C THR A 225 -27.44 -33.20 -4.42
N GLY A 226 -26.17 -33.22 -4.81
CA GLY A 226 -25.67 -34.17 -5.82
C GLY A 226 -25.66 -35.63 -5.37
N VAL A 227 -25.54 -35.88 -4.07
CA VAL A 227 -25.58 -37.24 -3.47
C VAL A 227 -27.02 -37.76 -3.37
N ARG A 228 -28.03 -36.89 -3.20
CA ARG A 228 -29.45 -37.27 -3.01
C ARG A 228 -30.19 -37.59 -4.32
N LYS A 229 -29.63 -37.26 -5.46
CA LYS A 229 -30.24 -37.55 -6.79
C LYS A 229 -29.76 -38.86 -7.44
N ARG A 230 -29.01 -39.68 -6.70
CA ARG A 230 -28.62 -41.05 -7.05
C ARG A 230 -29.24 -42.02 -6.04
#